data_56af405defb863e4d13855929b503e3b
#
_entry.id   56af405defb863e4d13855929b503e3b
#
_cell.length_a   1.000
_cell.length_b   1.000
_cell.length_c   1.000
_cell.angle_alpha   90.00
_cell.angle_beta   90.00
_cell.angle_gamma   90.00
#
_symmetry.space_group_name_H-M   'P 1'
#
loop_
_entity.id
_entity.type
_entity.pdbx_description
1 polymer ?
#
loop_
_entity_poly.entity_id
_entity_poly.type
_entity_poly.pdbx_seq_one_letter_code
_entity_poly.pdbx_strand_id
1 'polypeptide(L)'
;MRSMLLRWLLFPVLLTGFALSGARAQLSIEITGGGANRIPIALVPFAGEAALPAPLSAIVRADLERSGLFRGIELPPINPLPTEATNVNFGDWRARLADALVQGSVSPRSDGRYEARFRLYDVVKQAPLGGVAFTFGREQARTAAHRISDFVYEKLTGERGVFSTKIAYVVKRESRYELQIADADGANEQAMLISEEPIISPAWSPDGRSLAYVSFQQKKPIVYVQSIEVARQTVVANFKGSNSAPAWSPDGRRIAVSLSREGGSQLFLVNPDGSGVRRLTSSSGIDTEPRYSPDGQWIYFTSDRGGSAQIYRIPAEGGEAQRVTFEGSYNVSPRISPDGKSLAFVTRNGARYQAALMDLATRQVQLLTDSDKDESPSFSPNGRMILLATVINGRGVLSAVSADGRVRQRLSIAAGDVREPAWGPYRQ
;
A
#
# COMPACT_ATOMS: atom_id res chain seq x y z
N MET A 1 28.02 56.10 -60.59
CA MET A 1 29.32 55.52 -60.16
C MET A 1 29.11 54.72 -58.93
N ARG A 2 29.52 53.46 -58.99
CA ARG A 2 29.66 52.42 -57.94
C ARG A 2 28.39 51.91 -57.20
N SER A 3 27.93 50.80 -57.74
CA SER A 3 27.08 49.76 -57.12
C SER A 3 27.76 49.08 -55.98
N MET A 4 27.02 48.84 -54.90
CA MET A 4 27.47 47.94 -53.79
C MET A 4 26.43 46.87 -53.62
N LEU A 5 26.75 45.65 -54.07
CA LEU A 5 26.01 44.41 -53.95
C LEU A 5 26.07 43.92 -52.49
N LEU A 6 24.91 43.78 -51.84
CA LEU A 6 24.77 43.17 -50.51
C LEU A 6 24.45 41.68 -50.71
N ARG A 7 25.42 40.82 -50.39
CA ARG A 7 25.28 39.37 -50.36
C ARG A 7 24.54 38.97 -49.12
N TRP A 8 23.39 38.31 -49.26
CA TRP A 8 22.67 37.62 -48.20
C TRP A 8 23.28 36.23 -47.98
N LEU A 9 23.85 36.01 -46.77
CA LEU A 9 24.25 34.69 -46.27
C LEU A 9 23.06 34.04 -45.58
N LEU A 10 22.50 33.02 -46.25
CA LEU A 10 21.53 32.11 -45.63
C LEU A 10 22.27 31.14 -44.68
N PHE A 11 22.03 31.29 -43.38
CA PHE A 11 22.41 30.28 -42.37
C PHE A 11 21.27 29.27 -42.25
N PRO A 12 21.52 27.95 -42.40
CA PRO A 12 20.50 26.96 -42.07
C PRO A 12 20.44 26.81 -40.55
N VAL A 13 19.30 27.13 -39.95
CA VAL A 13 18.99 26.80 -38.55
C VAL A 13 18.70 25.31 -38.47
N LEU A 14 19.66 24.54 -37.94
CA LEU A 14 19.45 23.14 -37.55
C LEU A 14 18.54 23.14 -36.32
N LEU A 15 17.26 22.82 -36.48
CA LEU A 15 16.35 22.49 -35.37
C LEU A 15 16.74 21.07 -34.85
N THR A 16 17.58 21.02 -33.83
CA THR A 16 17.75 19.81 -33.02
C THR A 16 16.52 19.65 -32.15
N GLY A 17 15.60 18.77 -32.56
CA GLY A 17 14.49 18.35 -31.74
C GLY A 17 15.01 17.60 -30.52
N PHE A 18 15.03 18.25 -29.36
CA PHE A 18 15.15 17.58 -28.06
C PHE A 18 13.89 16.75 -27.84
N ALA A 19 13.98 15.45 -28.06
CA ALA A 19 13.00 14.50 -27.54
C ALA A 19 13.09 14.55 -26.00
N LEU A 20 12.17 15.25 -25.35
CA LEU A 20 11.91 15.16 -23.92
C LEU A 20 11.43 13.73 -23.63
N SER A 21 12.38 12.83 -23.40
CA SER A 21 12.08 11.56 -22.74
C SER A 21 11.55 11.90 -21.36
N GLY A 22 10.23 11.80 -21.16
CA GLY A 22 9.62 11.92 -19.85
C GLY A 22 10.29 10.90 -18.92
N ALA A 23 11.19 11.36 -18.04
CA ALA A 23 11.70 10.57 -16.98
C ALA A 23 10.50 10.15 -16.11
N ARG A 24 10.03 8.92 -16.29
CA ARG A 24 9.11 8.29 -15.34
C ARG A 24 9.85 8.21 -14.03
N ALA A 25 9.37 8.94 -13.05
CA ALA A 25 9.86 8.87 -11.69
C ALA A 25 9.69 7.43 -11.20
N GLN A 26 10.78 6.68 -11.18
CA GLN A 26 10.80 5.34 -10.61
C GLN A 26 10.78 5.50 -9.09
N LEU A 27 9.81 4.88 -8.42
CA LEU A 27 9.73 4.87 -6.97
C LEU A 27 11.02 4.23 -6.45
N SER A 28 11.77 4.97 -5.66
CA SER A 28 12.95 4.44 -4.96
C SER A 28 12.52 3.97 -3.59
N ILE A 29 12.76 2.70 -3.27
CA ILE A 29 12.49 2.12 -1.95
C ILE A 29 13.81 1.98 -1.22
N GLU A 30 13.96 2.70 -0.12
CA GLU A 30 15.06 2.56 0.81
C GLU A 30 14.63 1.64 1.95
N ILE A 31 15.36 0.55 2.17
CA ILE A 31 15.07 -0.43 3.22
C ILE A 31 16.14 -0.29 4.30
N THR A 32 15.72 -0.01 5.53
CA THR A 32 16.59 0.01 6.70
C THR A 32 16.12 -1.02 7.73
N GLY A 33 17.06 -1.67 8.39
CA GLY A 33 16.78 -2.75 9.32
C GLY A 33 16.62 -4.09 8.59
N GLY A 34 16.30 -5.12 9.32
CA GLY A 34 16.22 -6.50 8.87
C GLY A 34 17.04 -7.37 9.81
N GLY A 35 16.43 -8.41 10.36
CA GLY A 35 17.05 -9.29 11.33
C GLY A 35 18.31 -9.99 10.80
N ALA A 36 19.15 -10.45 11.70
CA ALA A 36 20.33 -11.25 11.38
C ALA A 36 20.02 -12.57 10.65
N ASN A 37 18.76 -13.02 10.69
CA ASN A 37 18.30 -14.31 10.17
C ASN A 37 17.45 -14.19 8.90
N ARG A 38 17.88 -13.37 7.93
CA ARG A 38 17.21 -13.34 6.62
C ARG A 38 17.48 -14.64 5.86
N ILE A 39 16.43 -15.19 5.24
CA ILE A 39 16.54 -16.39 4.40
C ILE A 39 17.36 -16.06 3.13
N PRO A 40 18.54 -16.67 2.93
CA PRO A 40 19.31 -16.46 1.71
C PRO A 40 18.63 -17.17 0.54
N ILE A 41 18.23 -16.41 -0.48
CA ILE A 41 17.54 -16.95 -1.65
C ILE A 41 18.31 -16.67 -2.95
N ALA A 42 18.51 -17.71 -3.74
CA ALA A 42 19.01 -17.63 -5.09
C ALA A 42 17.83 -17.44 -6.06
N LEU A 43 17.79 -16.31 -6.73
CA LEU A 43 16.83 -16.01 -7.78
C LEU A 43 17.59 -15.99 -9.11
N VAL A 44 17.46 -17.06 -9.86
CA VAL A 44 18.07 -17.17 -11.18
C VAL A 44 17.27 -16.36 -12.18
N PRO A 45 17.90 -15.57 -13.06
CA PRO A 45 17.17 -14.93 -14.16
C PRO A 45 16.35 -15.96 -14.94
N PHE A 46 15.08 -15.66 -15.22
CA PHE A 46 14.22 -16.61 -15.93
C PHE A 46 14.62 -16.68 -17.41
N ALA A 47 14.80 -17.88 -17.92
CA ALA A 47 15.10 -18.07 -19.33
C ALA A 47 14.02 -17.41 -20.20
N GLY A 48 14.39 -16.53 -21.13
CA GLY A 48 13.46 -15.82 -22.02
C GLY A 48 12.83 -14.55 -21.45
N GLU A 49 13.05 -14.16 -20.20
CA GLU A 49 12.43 -12.95 -19.60
C GLU A 49 12.94 -11.63 -20.22
N ALA A 50 14.05 -11.64 -20.97
CA ALA A 50 14.56 -10.47 -21.69
C ALA A 50 13.58 -9.91 -22.75
N ALA A 51 12.59 -10.71 -23.17
CA ALA A 51 11.53 -10.28 -24.08
C ALA A 51 10.44 -9.42 -23.40
N LEU A 52 10.44 -9.34 -22.08
CA LEU A 52 9.49 -8.57 -21.27
C LEU A 52 9.96 -7.13 -21.04
N PRO A 53 9.03 -6.20 -20.73
CA PRO A 53 9.38 -4.80 -20.39
C PRO A 53 10.27 -4.67 -19.15
N ALA A 54 10.16 -5.64 -18.22
CA ALA A 54 11.00 -5.74 -17.04
C ALA A 54 11.22 -7.22 -16.69
N PRO A 55 12.43 -7.62 -16.27
CA PRO A 55 12.71 -8.99 -15.86
C PRO A 55 11.86 -9.39 -14.65
N LEU A 56 11.19 -10.55 -14.72
CA LEU A 56 10.39 -11.07 -13.60
C LEU A 56 11.25 -11.36 -12.38
N SER A 57 12.42 -11.96 -12.60
CA SER A 57 13.37 -12.32 -11.53
C SER A 57 13.84 -11.12 -10.72
N ALA A 58 14.07 -9.97 -11.38
CA ALA A 58 14.48 -8.75 -10.70
C ALA A 58 13.37 -8.18 -9.80
N ILE A 59 12.12 -8.21 -10.27
CA ILE A 59 10.97 -7.76 -9.48
C ILE A 59 10.74 -8.70 -8.30
N VAL A 60 10.80 -10.02 -8.51
CA VAL A 60 10.66 -11.02 -7.44
C VAL A 60 11.75 -10.84 -6.38
N ARG A 61 12.99 -10.58 -6.78
CA ARG A 61 14.08 -10.29 -5.84
C ARG A 61 13.76 -9.06 -4.99
N ALA A 62 13.40 -7.95 -5.65
CA ALA A 62 13.09 -6.70 -4.97
C ALA A 62 11.92 -6.84 -3.99
N ASP A 63 10.88 -7.57 -4.37
CA ASP A 63 9.72 -7.86 -3.50
C ASP A 63 10.13 -8.62 -2.24
N LEU A 64 10.85 -9.74 -2.40
CA LEU A 64 11.26 -10.58 -1.28
C LEU A 64 12.22 -9.85 -0.34
N GLU A 65 13.21 -9.14 -0.88
CA GLU A 65 14.14 -8.32 -0.08
C GLU A 65 13.39 -7.22 0.69
N ARG A 66 12.41 -6.58 0.04
CA ARG A 66 11.57 -5.55 0.66
C ARG A 66 10.78 -6.07 1.86
N SER A 67 10.38 -7.34 1.88
CA SER A 67 9.73 -7.92 3.07
C SER A 67 10.62 -7.91 4.32
N GLY A 68 11.93 -7.74 4.14
CA GLY A 68 12.93 -7.81 5.21
C GLY A 68 13.25 -9.23 5.70
N LEU A 69 12.57 -10.25 5.19
CA LEU A 69 12.75 -11.65 5.58
C LEU A 69 13.75 -12.40 4.68
N PHE A 70 14.06 -11.86 3.50
CA PHE A 70 14.92 -12.51 2.53
C PHE A 70 16.15 -11.67 2.22
N ARG A 71 17.20 -12.36 1.81
CA ARG A 71 18.44 -11.79 1.29
C ARG A 71 18.75 -12.46 -0.04
N GLY A 72 18.69 -11.71 -1.15
CA GLY A 72 19.08 -12.20 -2.46
C GLY A 72 20.58 -12.52 -2.48
N ILE A 73 20.92 -13.63 -3.13
CA ILE A 73 22.32 -14.02 -3.35
C ILE A 73 22.76 -13.45 -4.69
N GLU A 74 23.92 -12.81 -4.74
CA GLU A 74 24.54 -12.40 -5.98
C GLU A 74 25.01 -13.63 -6.76
N LEU A 75 24.61 -13.71 -8.02
CA LEU A 75 24.93 -14.82 -8.90
C LEU A 75 25.91 -14.37 -9.99
N PRO A 76 26.93 -15.18 -10.29
CA PRO A 76 27.74 -14.96 -11.48
C PRO A 76 26.88 -15.16 -12.74
N PRO A 77 27.31 -14.70 -13.91
CA PRO A 77 26.63 -15.01 -15.16
C PRO A 77 26.49 -16.54 -15.33
N ILE A 78 25.25 -16.98 -15.59
CA ILE A 78 24.90 -18.39 -15.81
C ILE A 78 24.52 -18.56 -17.27
N ASN A 79 25.17 -19.47 -17.98
CA ASN A 79 24.87 -19.76 -19.37
C ASN A 79 25.09 -21.26 -19.65
N PRO A 80 24.12 -22.02 -20.15
CA PRO A 80 22.72 -21.57 -20.38
C PRO A 80 21.97 -21.34 -19.07
N LEU A 81 20.95 -20.46 -19.10
CA LEU A 81 20.07 -20.24 -17.95
C LEU A 81 19.24 -21.52 -17.67
N PRO A 82 19.20 -22.00 -16.41
CA PRO A 82 18.34 -23.12 -16.05
C PRO A 82 16.86 -22.72 -16.15
N THR A 83 16.02 -23.66 -16.55
CA THR A 83 14.57 -23.54 -16.54
C THR A 83 13.98 -24.30 -15.35
N GLU A 84 12.67 -24.24 -15.17
CA GLU A 84 11.96 -25.05 -14.17
C GLU A 84 12.13 -26.56 -14.35
N ALA A 85 12.49 -27.02 -15.58
CA ALA A 85 12.74 -28.40 -15.90
C ALA A 85 14.20 -28.85 -15.69
N THR A 86 15.12 -27.91 -15.45
CA THR A 86 16.55 -28.22 -15.26
C THR A 86 16.76 -28.88 -13.89
N ASN A 87 17.48 -29.98 -13.88
CA ASN A 87 17.84 -30.67 -12.64
C ASN A 87 18.72 -29.79 -11.77
N VAL A 88 18.41 -29.76 -10.47
CA VAL A 88 19.12 -28.94 -9.49
C VAL A 88 20.30 -29.71 -8.89
N ASN A 89 21.52 -29.18 -9.02
CA ASN A 89 22.65 -29.60 -8.21
C ASN A 89 22.63 -28.85 -6.88
N PHE A 90 22.01 -29.42 -5.86
CA PHE A 90 21.87 -28.78 -4.55
C PHE A 90 23.22 -28.48 -3.86
N GLY A 91 24.28 -29.26 -4.18
CA GLY A 91 25.63 -29.03 -3.67
C GLY A 91 26.19 -27.67 -4.09
N ASP A 92 26.00 -27.29 -5.36
CA ASP A 92 26.48 -26.01 -5.90
C ASP A 92 25.76 -24.82 -5.25
N TRP A 93 24.45 -24.97 -4.99
CA TRP A 93 23.65 -23.90 -4.35
C TRP A 93 23.97 -23.76 -2.86
N ARG A 94 24.24 -24.86 -2.17
CA ARG A 94 24.75 -24.84 -0.79
C ARG A 94 26.13 -24.16 -0.69
N ALA A 95 27.02 -24.46 -1.61
CA ALA A 95 28.35 -23.81 -1.67
C ALA A 95 28.24 -22.29 -1.85
N ARG A 96 27.13 -21.83 -2.44
CA ARG A 96 26.78 -20.39 -2.59
C ARG A 96 26.01 -19.83 -1.39
N LEU A 97 25.82 -20.61 -0.33
CA LEU A 97 25.09 -20.24 0.88
C LEU A 97 23.61 -19.89 0.59
N ALA A 98 22.97 -20.58 -0.37
CA ALA A 98 21.55 -20.48 -0.62
C ALA A 98 20.77 -21.45 0.27
N ASP A 99 19.72 -20.98 0.92
CA ASP A 99 18.73 -21.82 1.62
C ASP A 99 17.54 -22.15 0.71
N ALA A 100 17.23 -21.26 -0.22
CA ALA A 100 16.16 -21.43 -1.20
C ALA A 100 16.64 -21.07 -2.60
N LEU A 101 16.04 -21.70 -3.62
CA LEU A 101 16.33 -21.48 -5.03
C LEU A 101 15.03 -21.33 -5.82
N VAL A 102 14.97 -20.28 -6.64
CA VAL A 102 13.93 -20.11 -7.67
C VAL A 102 14.58 -20.13 -9.05
N GLN A 103 14.10 -20.99 -9.93
CA GLN A 103 14.48 -21.02 -11.34
C GLN A 103 13.22 -21.18 -12.22
N GLY A 104 13.27 -20.66 -13.44
CA GLY A 104 12.11 -20.67 -14.29
C GLY A 104 12.37 -20.19 -15.71
N SER A 105 11.30 -20.15 -16.50
CA SER A 105 11.31 -19.71 -17.88
C SER A 105 10.10 -18.84 -18.22
N VAL A 106 10.25 -18.03 -19.25
CA VAL A 106 9.18 -17.25 -19.88
C VAL A 106 9.18 -17.55 -21.35
N SER A 107 8.06 -17.97 -21.90
CA SER A 107 7.91 -18.27 -23.32
C SER A 107 6.73 -17.52 -23.94
N PRO A 108 6.86 -16.99 -25.17
CA PRO A 108 5.74 -16.41 -25.89
C PRO A 108 4.77 -17.53 -26.33
N ARG A 109 3.49 -17.19 -26.35
CA ARG A 109 2.42 -18.08 -26.83
C ARG A 109 1.89 -17.58 -28.20
N SER A 110 1.24 -18.46 -28.92
CA SER A 110 0.64 -18.14 -30.22
C SER A 110 -0.49 -17.11 -30.17
N ASP A 111 -1.10 -16.92 -29.00
CA ASP A 111 -2.15 -15.92 -28.75
C ASP A 111 -1.63 -14.53 -28.34
N GLY A 112 -0.31 -14.28 -28.48
CA GLY A 112 0.34 -13.00 -28.14
C GLY A 112 0.59 -12.78 -26.64
N ARG A 113 0.18 -13.73 -25.80
CA ARG A 113 0.50 -13.70 -24.35
C ARG A 113 1.84 -14.38 -24.07
N TYR A 114 2.26 -14.34 -22.83
CA TYR A 114 3.41 -15.04 -22.30
C TYR A 114 3.00 -16.09 -21.30
N GLU A 115 3.77 -17.17 -21.18
CA GLU A 115 3.65 -18.15 -20.12
C GLU A 115 4.90 -18.10 -19.27
N ALA A 116 4.74 -17.88 -17.95
CA ALA A 116 5.81 -18.06 -16.96
C ALA A 116 5.65 -19.44 -16.32
N ARG A 117 6.78 -20.14 -16.18
CA ARG A 117 6.90 -21.38 -15.43
C ARG A 117 8.05 -21.25 -14.47
N PHE A 118 7.86 -21.64 -13.22
CA PHE A 118 8.94 -21.61 -12.23
C PHE A 118 8.80 -22.73 -11.22
N ARG A 119 9.92 -23.03 -10.56
CA ARG A 119 9.98 -23.93 -9.41
C ARG A 119 10.77 -23.29 -8.28
N LEU A 120 10.31 -23.55 -7.07
CA LEU A 120 10.94 -23.21 -5.82
C LEU A 120 11.47 -24.48 -5.15
N TYR A 121 12.69 -24.40 -4.64
CA TYR A 121 13.36 -25.50 -3.94
C TYR A 121 13.86 -25.05 -2.58
N ASP A 122 13.74 -25.95 -1.60
CA ASP A 122 14.48 -25.91 -0.34
C ASP A 122 15.85 -26.54 -0.58
N VAL A 123 16.89 -25.71 -0.58
CA VAL A 123 18.27 -26.17 -0.85
C VAL A 123 18.83 -26.97 0.32
N VAL A 124 18.40 -26.63 1.54
CA VAL A 124 18.84 -27.30 2.77
C VAL A 124 18.28 -28.72 2.82
N LYS A 125 16.97 -28.87 2.56
CA LYS A 125 16.29 -30.17 2.54
C LYS A 125 16.46 -30.93 1.23
N GLN A 126 17.01 -30.28 0.18
CA GLN A 126 17.19 -30.84 -1.17
C GLN A 126 15.87 -31.30 -1.79
N ALA A 127 14.82 -30.52 -1.63
CA ALA A 127 13.48 -30.90 -2.04
C ALA A 127 12.75 -29.75 -2.78
N PRO A 128 11.90 -30.06 -3.76
CA PRO A 128 11.02 -29.04 -4.33
C PRO A 128 9.94 -28.64 -3.31
N LEU A 129 9.70 -27.34 -3.18
CA LEU A 129 8.61 -26.78 -2.40
C LEU A 129 7.36 -26.50 -3.26
N GLY A 130 7.49 -26.60 -4.57
CA GLY A 130 6.41 -26.41 -5.53
C GLY A 130 6.82 -25.55 -6.71
N GLY A 131 5.85 -25.30 -7.56
CA GLY A 131 6.01 -24.46 -8.74
C GLY A 131 4.66 -24.24 -9.40
N VAL A 132 4.58 -23.22 -10.25
CA VAL A 132 3.35 -22.84 -10.95
C VAL A 132 3.67 -22.47 -12.40
N ALA A 133 2.71 -22.72 -13.28
CA ALA A 133 2.69 -22.20 -14.64
C ALA A 133 1.42 -21.35 -14.82
N PHE A 134 1.56 -20.14 -15.38
CA PHE A 134 0.42 -19.29 -15.68
C PHE A 134 0.71 -18.36 -16.85
N THR A 135 -0.37 -17.92 -17.51
CA THR A 135 -0.28 -17.03 -18.68
C THR A 135 -0.65 -15.59 -18.28
N PHE A 136 -0.01 -14.62 -18.95
CA PHE A 136 -0.23 -13.19 -18.71
C PHE A 136 0.03 -12.37 -19.99
N GLY A 137 -0.59 -11.20 -20.09
CA GLY A 137 -0.28 -10.22 -21.15
C GLY A 137 1.05 -9.51 -20.86
N ARG A 138 1.67 -8.96 -21.89
CA ARG A 138 2.97 -8.28 -21.79
C ARG A 138 2.97 -7.15 -20.76
N GLU A 139 1.89 -6.40 -20.70
CA GLU A 139 1.66 -5.29 -19.76
C GLU A 139 1.46 -5.77 -18.32
N GLN A 140 1.11 -7.05 -18.14
CA GLN A 140 0.89 -7.68 -16.83
C GLN A 140 2.15 -8.32 -16.23
N ALA A 141 3.33 -8.11 -16.84
CA ALA A 141 4.58 -8.73 -16.40
C ALA A 141 4.89 -8.45 -14.91
N ARG A 142 4.67 -7.22 -14.43
CA ARG A 142 4.85 -6.90 -13.00
C ARG A 142 3.88 -7.65 -12.11
N THR A 143 2.61 -7.69 -12.48
CA THR A 143 1.59 -8.46 -11.74
C THR A 143 1.94 -9.94 -11.68
N ALA A 144 2.49 -10.49 -12.78
CA ALA A 144 2.99 -11.86 -12.85
C ALA A 144 4.16 -12.09 -11.86
N ALA A 145 5.13 -11.16 -11.82
CA ALA A 145 6.23 -11.21 -10.88
C ALA A 145 5.76 -11.16 -9.41
N HIS A 146 4.85 -10.25 -9.07
CA HIS A 146 4.30 -10.13 -7.73
C HIS A 146 3.56 -11.41 -7.29
N ARG A 147 2.87 -12.12 -8.21
CA ARG A 147 2.27 -13.43 -7.91
C ARG A 147 3.31 -14.52 -7.63
N ILE A 148 4.44 -14.48 -8.34
CA ILE A 148 5.59 -15.37 -8.03
C ILE A 148 6.13 -15.05 -6.65
N SER A 149 6.30 -13.76 -6.34
CA SER A 149 6.75 -13.30 -5.01
C SER A 149 5.82 -13.76 -3.90
N ASP A 150 4.51 -13.62 -4.08
CA ASP A 150 3.49 -14.08 -3.12
C ASP A 150 3.61 -15.59 -2.89
N PHE A 151 3.74 -16.39 -3.96
CA PHE A 151 3.91 -17.84 -3.87
C PHE A 151 5.19 -18.22 -3.12
N VAL A 152 6.31 -17.62 -3.48
CA VAL A 152 7.62 -17.90 -2.84
C VAL A 152 7.58 -17.54 -1.36
N TYR A 153 7.02 -16.36 -1.06
CA TYR A 153 6.86 -15.88 0.31
C TYR A 153 6.02 -16.85 1.14
N GLU A 154 4.84 -17.25 0.62
CA GLU A 154 3.93 -18.16 1.31
C GLU A 154 4.55 -19.54 1.56
N LYS A 155 5.24 -20.11 0.57
CA LYS A 155 5.89 -21.42 0.71
C LYS A 155 7.04 -21.43 1.72
N LEU A 156 7.75 -20.32 1.88
CA LEU A 156 8.89 -20.23 2.77
C LEU A 156 8.55 -19.72 4.18
N THR A 157 7.46 -18.94 4.32
CA THR A 157 7.05 -18.36 5.60
C THR A 157 5.79 -18.97 6.20
N GLY A 158 4.99 -19.67 5.39
CA GLY A 158 3.67 -20.18 5.79
C GLY A 158 2.56 -19.12 5.76
N GLU A 159 2.85 -17.89 5.32
CA GLU A 159 1.91 -16.78 5.30
C GLU A 159 1.75 -16.23 3.89
N ARG A 160 0.53 -15.82 3.55
CA ARG A 160 0.25 -15.23 2.23
C ARG A 160 1.05 -13.94 2.03
N GLY A 161 1.71 -13.82 0.87
CA GLY A 161 2.40 -12.60 0.47
C GLY A 161 1.41 -11.47 0.15
N VAL A 162 1.92 -10.23 0.08
CA VAL A 162 1.09 -9.03 -0.17
C VAL A 162 1.57 -8.24 -1.38
N PHE A 163 2.49 -8.80 -2.17
CA PHE A 163 3.16 -8.09 -3.26
C PHE A 163 2.21 -7.77 -4.42
N SER A 164 1.21 -8.63 -4.68
CA SER A 164 0.17 -8.42 -5.70
C SER A 164 -0.99 -7.53 -5.24
N THR A 165 -0.92 -6.95 -4.03
CA THR A 165 -1.94 -6.03 -3.54
C THR A 165 -1.73 -4.61 -4.06
N LYS A 166 -2.66 -3.71 -3.76
CA LYS A 166 -2.61 -2.29 -4.15
C LYS A 166 -2.57 -1.40 -2.92
N ILE A 167 -2.04 -0.20 -3.10
CA ILE A 167 -2.13 0.89 -2.12
C ILE A 167 -2.87 2.07 -2.73
N ALA A 168 -3.58 2.83 -1.91
CA ALA A 168 -4.14 4.12 -2.28
C ALA A 168 -3.53 5.20 -1.39
N TYR A 169 -3.34 6.40 -1.92
CA TYR A 169 -2.82 7.54 -1.17
C TYR A 169 -3.18 8.85 -1.89
N VAL A 170 -3.07 9.96 -1.18
CA VAL A 170 -3.29 11.28 -1.74
C VAL A 170 -1.94 11.97 -1.94
N VAL A 171 -1.76 12.58 -3.09
CA VAL A 171 -0.58 13.42 -3.39
C VAL A 171 -1.05 14.85 -3.61
N LYS A 172 -0.46 15.79 -2.87
CA LYS A 172 -0.59 17.21 -3.16
C LYS A 172 0.57 17.65 -4.05
N ARG A 173 0.26 18.12 -5.25
CA ARG A 173 1.22 18.66 -6.21
C ARG A 173 0.85 20.12 -6.49
N GLU A 174 1.67 21.05 -6.06
CA GLU A 174 1.39 22.49 -6.20
C GLU A 174 0.01 22.88 -5.66
N SER A 175 -0.95 23.19 -6.54
CA SER A 175 -2.32 23.62 -6.19
C SER A 175 -3.36 22.51 -6.28
N ARG A 176 -2.99 21.25 -6.64
CA ARG A 176 -3.96 20.17 -6.84
C ARG A 176 -3.68 18.95 -5.98
N TYR A 177 -4.74 18.19 -5.73
CA TYR A 177 -4.72 16.92 -5.00
C TYR A 177 -5.06 15.79 -5.96
N GLU A 178 -4.35 14.69 -5.84
CA GLU A 178 -4.54 13.50 -6.66
C GLU A 178 -4.75 12.29 -5.74
N LEU A 179 -5.89 11.60 -5.86
CA LEU A 179 -6.09 10.29 -5.26
C LEU A 179 -5.46 9.26 -6.19
N GLN A 180 -4.37 8.65 -5.74
CA GLN A 180 -3.60 7.68 -6.51
C GLN A 180 -3.87 6.26 -6.05
N ILE A 181 -3.84 5.32 -6.99
CA ILE A 181 -3.75 3.88 -6.75
C ILE A 181 -2.44 3.40 -7.38
N ALA A 182 -1.69 2.58 -6.65
CA ALA A 182 -0.45 1.97 -7.13
C ALA A 182 -0.34 0.50 -6.71
N ASP A 183 0.62 -0.24 -7.27
CA ASP A 183 1.06 -1.52 -6.72
C ASP A 183 1.60 -1.35 -5.30
N ALA A 184 1.66 -2.41 -4.51
CA ALA A 184 2.16 -2.35 -3.13
C ALA A 184 3.63 -1.86 -3.03
N ASP A 185 4.38 -1.95 -4.11
CA ASP A 185 5.73 -1.39 -4.25
C ASP A 185 5.76 0.05 -4.77
N GLY A 186 4.58 0.64 -5.00
CA GLY A 186 4.41 2.00 -5.47
C GLY A 186 4.52 2.18 -6.99
N ALA A 187 4.78 1.12 -7.76
CA ALA A 187 4.78 1.20 -9.21
C ALA A 187 3.35 1.27 -9.79
N ASN A 188 3.26 1.55 -11.10
CA ASN A 188 1.99 1.61 -11.83
C ASN A 188 0.97 2.58 -11.21
N GLU A 189 1.44 3.75 -10.80
CA GLU A 189 0.58 4.82 -10.26
C GLU A 189 -0.50 5.22 -11.27
N GLN A 190 -1.74 5.31 -10.81
CA GLN A 190 -2.89 5.76 -11.59
C GLN A 190 -3.70 6.73 -10.76
N ALA A 191 -3.93 7.93 -11.30
CA ALA A 191 -4.81 8.91 -10.70
C ALA A 191 -6.27 8.47 -10.85
N MET A 192 -6.93 8.20 -9.74
CA MET A 192 -8.35 7.89 -9.69
C MET A 192 -9.22 9.15 -9.68
N LEU A 193 -8.73 10.21 -9.04
CA LEU A 193 -9.36 11.52 -8.96
C LEU A 193 -8.29 12.60 -8.91
N ILE A 194 -8.51 13.69 -9.68
CA ILE A 194 -7.70 14.92 -9.63
C ILE A 194 -8.63 16.06 -9.25
N SER A 195 -8.22 16.90 -8.30
CA SER A 195 -9.02 17.99 -7.73
C SER A 195 -8.14 19.18 -7.34
N GLU A 196 -8.63 20.38 -7.52
CA GLU A 196 -8.03 21.58 -6.93
C GLU A 196 -8.30 21.71 -5.43
N GLU A 197 -9.31 21.00 -4.94
CA GLU A 197 -9.70 20.97 -3.54
C GLU A 197 -9.21 19.68 -2.86
N PRO A 198 -9.05 19.69 -1.53
CA PRO A 198 -8.55 18.53 -0.80
C PRO A 198 -9.33 17.24 -1.04
N ILE A 199 -8.60 16.14 -1.04
CA ILE A 199 -9.10 14.77 -0.98
C ILE A 199 -8.49 14.15 0.27
N ILE A 200 -9.28 13.49 1.11
CA ILE A 200 -8.82 12.86 2.34
C ILE A 200 -9.50 11.51 2.60
N SER A 201 -8.95 10.75 3.53
CA SER A 201 -9.52 9.53 4.13
C SER A 201 -9.92 8.44 3.13
N PRO A 202 -9.06 8.04 2.18
CA PRO A 202 -9.36 6.91 1.31
C PRO A 202 -9.50 5.61 2.12
N ALA A 203 -10.49 4.81 1.77
CA ALA A 203 -10.78 3.52 2.41
C ALA A 203 -11.22 2.50 1.36
N TRP A 204 -10.50 1.39 1.26
CA TRP A 204 -10.81 0.31 0.34
C TRP A 204 -12.07 -0.44 0.75
N SER A 205 -12.89 -0.82 -0.23
CA SER A 205 -13.93 -1.84 -0.04
C SER A 205 -13.29 -3.20 0.24
N PRO A 206 -13.94 -4.11 0.97
CA PRO A 206 -13.37 -5.41 1.34
C PRO A 206 -12.99 -6.29 0.14
N ASP A 207 -13.66 -6.12 -1.00
CA ASP A 207 -13.38 -6.81 -2.25
C ASP A 207 -12.26 -6.16 -3.08
N GLY A 208 -11.77 -5.00 -2.65
CA GLY A 208 -10.72 -4.24 -3.35
C GLY A 208 -11.14 -3.64 -4.70
N ARG A 209 -12.47 -3.53 -4.97
CA ARG A 209 -12.99 -2.98 -6.24
C ARG A 209 -13.42 -1.55 -6.18
N SER A 210 -13.53 -0.97 -4.99
CA SER A 210 -13.96 0.41 -4.79
C SER A 210 -13.14 1.10 -3.71
N LEU A 211 -13.09 2.44 -3.79
CA LEU A 211 -12.59 3.31 -2.73
C LEU A 211 -13.72 4.21 -2.24
N ALA A 212 -13.89 4.30 -0.92
CA ALA A 212 -14.59 5.41 -0.30
C ALA A 212 -13.56 6.49 0.03
N TYR A 213 -13.92 7.76 -0.11
CA TYR A 213 -13.06 8.90 0.21
C TYR A 213 -13.88 10.15 0.44
N VAL A 214 -13.27 11.18 1.00
CA VAL A 214 -13.84 12.52 1.16
C VAL A 214 -13.27 13.44 0.10
N SER A 215 -14.12 14.17 -0.60
CA SER A 215 -13.69 15.21 -1.53
C SER A 215 -14.33 16.54 -1.21
N PHE A 216 -13.53 17.60 -1.33
CA PHE A 216 -13.96 19.00 -1.15
C PHE A 216 -14.23 19.72 -2.48
N GLN A 217 -14.35 19.02 -3.61
CA GLN A 217 -14.60 19.60 -4.93
C GLN A 217 -15.82 20.53 -4.97
N GLN A 218 -16.83 20.28 -4.16
CA GLN A 218 -18.03 21.14 -4.01
C GLN A 218 -17.89 22.16 -2.88
N LYS A 219 -16.66 22.53 -2.47
CA LYS A 219 -16.33 23.48 -1.40
C LYS A 219 -16.83 23.06 -0.01
N LYS A 220 -17.23 21.82 0.15
CA LYS A 220 -17.60 21.16 1.41
C LYS A 220 -17.20 19.70 1.38
N PRO A 221 -16.96 19.08 2.55
CA PRO A 221 -16.64 17.65 2.61
C PRO A 221 -17.85 16.80 2.24
N ILE A 222 -17.68 15.92 1.27
CA ILE A 222 -18.67 14.94 0.82
C ILE A 222 -18.00 13.58 0.76
N VAL A 223 -18.65 12.55 1.30
CA VAL A 223 -18.17 11.17 1.18
C VAL A 223 -18.68 10.56 -0.13
N TYR A 224 -17.74 10.04 -0.89
CA TYR A 224 -18.01 9.33 -2.14
C TYR A 224 -17.54 7.88 -2.05
N VAL A 225 -18.16 7.02 -2.85
CA VAL A 225 -17.65 5.70 -3.24
C VAL A 225 -17.41 5.71 -4.74
N GLN A 226 -16.25 5.26 -5.18
CA GLN A 226 -15.91 5.17 -6.59
C GLN A 226 -15.33 3.80 -6.92
N SER A 227 -15.86 3.17 -7.98
CA SER A 227 -15.29 1.96 -8.56
C SER A 227 -13.92 2.26 -9.18
N ILE A 228 -12.94 1.37 -8.98
CA ILE A 228 -11.61 1.49 -9.60
C ILE A 228 -11.57 1.00 -11.05
N GLU A 229 -12.57 0.23 -11.48
CA GLU A 229 -12.64 -0.34 -12.84
C GLU A 229 -13.46 0.54 -13.78
N VAL A 230 -14.54 1.09 -13.28
CA VAL A 230 -15.47 1.96 -14.02
C VAL A 230 -15.53 3.28 -13.27
N ALA A 231 -15.07 4.38 -13.79
CA ALA A 231 -15.00 5.68 -13.11
C ALA A 231 -16.37 6.20 -12.57
N ARG A 232 -17.21 5.29 -12.06
CA ARG A 232 -18.54 5.57 -11.49
C ARG A 232 -18.39 5.99 -10.05
N GLN A 233 -18.82 7.19 -9.76
CA GLN A 233 -18.83 7.82 -8.44
C GLN A 233 -20.25 7.83 -7.88
N THR A 234 -20.42 7.46 -6.62
CA THR A 234 -21.68 7.49 -5.89
C THR A 234 -21.53 8.35 -4.63
N VAL A 235 -22.46 9.26 -4.38
CA VAL A 235 -22.50 10.06 -3.15
C VAL A 235 -23.03 9.20 -2.02
N VAL A 236 -22.24 9.05 -0.94
CA VAL A 236 -22.63 8.28 0.25
C VAL A 236 -23.12 9.20 1.36
N ALA A 237 -22.44 10.32 1.62
CA ALA A 237 -22.86 11.28 2.63
C ALA A 237 -22.60 12.71 2.13
N ASN A 238 -23.70 13.49 2.09
CA ASN A 238 -23.69 14.91 1.70
C ASN A 238 -24.68 15.69 2.58
N PHE A 239 -24.53 15.53 3.90
CA PHE A 239 -25.38 16.19 4.87
C PHE A 239 -24.87 17.58 5.23
N LYS A 240 -25.67 18.35 5.96
CA LYS A 240 -25.23 19.63 6.54
C LYS A 240 -24.07 19.39 7.51
N GLY A 241 -23.08 20.27 7.50
CA GLY A 241 -21.88 20.13 8.33
C GLY A 241 -20.81 19.24 7.72
N SER A 242 -19.97 18.66 8.56
CA SER A 242 -18.87 17.77 8.13
C SER A 242 -19.41 16.37 7.79
N ASN A 243 -18.83 15.78 6.74
CA ASN A 243 -19.04 14.40 6.31
C ASN A 243 -17.65 13.81 6.07
N SER A 244 -17.18 12.89 6.92
CA SER A 244 -15.76 12.51 6.91
C SER A 244 -15.52 11.06 7.33
N ALA A 245 -14.26 10.63 7.19
CA ALA A 245 -13.67 9.40 7.71
C ALA A 245 -14.46 8.12 7.41
N PRO A 246 -14.75 7.80 6.13
CA PRO A 246 -15.48 6.59 5.79
C PRO A 246 -14.69 5.33 6.16
N ALA A 247 -15.40 4.29 6.60
CA ALA A 247 -14.85 2.97 6.89
C ALA A 247 -15.86 1.89 6.51
N TRP A 248 -15.47 0.99 5.63
CA TRP A 248 -16.28 -0.13 5.19
C TRP A 248 -16.46 -1.18 6.28
N SER A 249 -17.66 -1.75 6.39
CA SER A 249 -17.85 -3.00 7.11
C SER A 249 -17.18 -4.17 6.38
N PRO A 250 -16.71 -5.23 7.07
CA PRO A 250 -16.02 -6.36 6.44
C PRO A 250 -16.86 -7.10 5.40
N ASP A 251 -18.19 -7.06 5.51
CA ASP A 251 -19.13 -7.65 4.56
C ASP A 251 -19.46 -6.71 3.37
N GLY A 252 -18.93 -5.49 3.36
CA GLY A 252 -19.15 -4.49 2.32
C GLY A 252 -20.56 -3.88 2.28
N ARG A 253 -21.43 -4.22 3.24
CA ARG A 253 -22.84 -3.78 3.22
C ARG A 253 -23.09 -2.42 3.82
N ARG A 254 -22.17 -1.94 4.67
CA ARG A 254 -22.28 -0.65 5.37
C ARG A 254 -20.97 0.12 5.33
N ILE A 255 -21.09 1.42 5.48
CA ILE A 255 -19.97 2.35 5.68
C ILE A 255 -20.24 3.11 6.96
N ALA A 256 -19.32 3.06 7.92
CA ALA A 256 -19.31 3.96 9.05
C ALA A 256 -18.71 5.30 8.61
N VAL A 257 -19.34 6.40 9.00
CA VAL A 257 -18.92 7.77 8.67
C VAL A 257 -19.01 8.65 9.89
N SER A 258 -18.24 9.73 9.94
CA SER A 258 -18.38 10.78 10.95
C SER A 258 -19.14 11.96 10.37
N LEU A 259 -20.28 12.32 10.99
CA LEU A 259 -21.16 13.40 10.55
C LEU A 259 -21.41 14.39 11.68
N SER A 260 -21.43 15.70 11.34
CA SER A 260 -21.79 16.76 12.31
C SER A 260 -23.18 17.35 12.02
N ARG A 261 -24.06 16.60 11.36
CA ARG A 261 -25.39 17.07 10.91
C ARG A 261 -26.35 17.45 12.05
N GLU A 262 -26.13 16.90 13.23
CA GLU A 262 -27.03 17.05 14.41
C GLU A 262 -26.28 17.72 15.59
N GLY A 263 -25.27 18.55 15.32
CA GLY A 263 -24.44 19.21 16.33
C GLY A 263 -22.99 18.75 16.26
N GLY A 264 -22.43 18.22 17.35
CA GLY A 264 -21.05 17.69 17.38
C GLY A 264 -20.86 16.51 16.43
N SER A 265 -19.60 16.21 16.10
CA SER A 265 -19.25 15.11 15.20
C SER A 265 -19.52 13.76 15.86
N GLN A 266 -20.35 12.94 15.24
CA GLN A 266 -20.79 11.64 15.75
C GLN A 266 -20.69 10.58 14.65
N LEU A 267 -20.65 9.29 15.04
CA LEU A 267 -20.61 8.18 14.09
C LEU A 267 -22.02 7.82 13.60
N PHE A 268 -22.10 7.57 12.32
CA PHE A 268 -23.30 7.08 11.63
C PHE A 268 -22.93 5.89 10.75
N LEU A 269 -23.91 5.02 10.52
CA LEU A 269 -23.84 3.95 9.53
C LEU A 269 -24.70 4.32 8.33
N VAL A 270 -24.19 4.04 7.14
CA VAL A 270 -24.81 4.37 5.86
C VAL A 270 -24.59 3.21 4.90
N ASN A 271 -25.56 2.92 4.02
CA ASN A 271 -25.33 1.97 2.94
C ASN A 271 -24.40 2.58 1.87
N PRO A 272 -23.70 1.78 1.06
CA PRO A 272 -22.79 2.28 0.01
C PRO A 272 -23.48 3.15 -1.06
N ASP A 273 -24.80 3.06 -1.19
CA ASP A 273 -25.62 3.88 -2.08
C ASP A 273 -26.11 5.20 -1.43
N GLY A 274 -25.73 5.47 -0.17
CA GLY A 274 -26.13 6.65 0.59
C GLY A 274 -27.45 6.51 1.36
N SER A 275 -28.15 5.40 1.23
CA SER A 275 -29.38 5.12 1.96
C SER A 275 -29.14 4.56 3.37
N GLY A 276 -30.17 4.34 4.16
CA GLY A 276 -30.12 3.61 5.43
C GLY A 276 -29.32 4.31 6.54
N VAL A 277 -29.32 5.64 6.57
CA VAL A 277 -28.56 6.45 7.54
C VAL A 277 -29.06 6.21 8.95
N ARG A 278 -28.18 5.68 9.82
CA ARG A 278 -28.48 5.41 11.23
C ARG A 278 -27.37 5.98 12.11
N ARG A 279 -27.74 6.78 13.11
CA ARG A 279 -26.79 7.27 14.12
C ARG A 279 -26.32 6.12 15.00
N LEU A 280 -25.02 6.04 15.26
CA LEU A 280 -24.39 5.01 16.08
C LEU A 280 -23.97 5.54 17.45
N THR A 281 -23.37 6.74 17.52
CA THR A 281 -22.90 7.33 18.77
C THR A 281 -23.65 8.59 19.15
N SER A 282 -23.72 8.87 20.45
CA SER A 282 -24.26 10.10 21.01
C SER A 282 -23.41 10.48 22.23
N SER A 283 -22.56 11.47 22.09
CA SER A 283 -21.71 11.99 23.15
C SER A 283 -21.59 13.52 23.05
N SER A 284 -21.09 14.15 24.11
CA SER A 284 -20.73 15.58 24.10
C SER A 284 -19.41 15.86 23.38
N GLY A 285 -18.62 14.80 23.12
CA GLY A 285 -17.33 14.91 22.44
C GLY A 285 -17.41 14.72 20.92
N ILE A 286 -16.27 14.82 20.27
CA ILE A 286 -16.07 14.57 18.86
C ILE A 286 -15.77 13.08 18.69
N ASP A 287 -16.63 12.36 17.96
CA ASP A 287 -16.41 10.97 17.56
C ASP A 287 -16.06 10.93 16.07
N THR A 288 -14.88 10.39 15.73
CA THR A 288 -14.35 10.40 14.37
C THR A 288 -13.46 9.18 14.07
N GLU A 289 -13.04 9.05 12.82
CA GLU A 289 -12.13 8.00 12.34
C GLU A 289 -12.58 6.57 12.68
N PRO A 290 -13.84 6.20 12.41
CA PRO A 290 -14.32 4.85 12.69
C PRO A 290 -13.53 3.81 11.90
N ARG A 291 -13.35 2.61 12.49
CA ARG A 291 -12.80 1.42 11.83
C ARG A 291 -13.47 0.17 12.39
N TYR A 292 -13.96 -0.68 11.51
CA TYR A 292 -14.50 -1.97 11.91
C TYR A 292 -13.39 -2.92 12.37
N SER A 293 -13.72 -3.77 13.34
CA SER A 293 -12.94 -4.98 13.61
C SER A 293 -13.10 -5.97 12.44
N PRO A 294 -12.13 -6.88 12.20
CA PRO A 294 -12.21 -7.85 11.09
C PRO A 294 -13.43 -8.77 11.14
N ASP A 295 -13.92 -9.09 12.34
CA ASP A 295 -15.14 -9.88 12.56
C ASP A 295 -16.44 -9.08 12.41
N GLY A 296 -16.34 -7.76 12.19
CA GLY A 296 -17.48 -6.85 12.06
C GLY A 296 -18.26 -6.58 13.33
N GLN A 297 -17.86 -7.10 14.49
CA GLN A 297 -18.60 -6.97 15.73
C GLN A 297 -18.41 -5.61 16.41
N TRP A 298 -17.28 -4.97 16.20
CA TRP A 298 -16.89 -3.72 16.85
C TRP A 298 -16.52 -2.64 15.84
N ILE A 299 -16.77 -1.38 16.23
CA ILE A 299 -16.23 -0.20 15.57
C ILE A 299 -15.31 0.51 16.57
N TYR A 300 -14.02 0.62 16.22
CA TYR A 300 -13.03 1.41 16.94
C TYR A 300 -13.02 2.82 16.37
N PHE A 301 -12.82 3.82 17.20
CA PHE A 301 -12.89 5.22 16.79
C PHE A 301 -12.12 6.13 17.72
N THR A 302 -11.79 7.31 17.24
CA THR A 302 -11.20 8.40 18.03
C THR A 302 -12.31 9.19 18.70
N SER A 303 -12.16 9.50 20.00
CA SER A 303 -13.10 10.34 20.73
C SER A 303 -12.39 11.15 21.82
N ASP A 304 -12.80 12.40 21.99
CA ASP A 304 -12.36 13.28 23.08
C ASP A 304 -13.37 13.40 24.24
N ARG A 305 -14.38 12.51 24.27
CA ARG A 305 -15.44 12.48 25.31
C ARG A 305 -14.92 12.41 26.75
N GLY A 306 -13.69 11.92 26.94
CA GLY A 306 -13.00 11.83 28.24
C GLY A 306 -12.06 12.99 28.50
N GLY A 307 -12.13 14.09 27.74
CA GLY A 307 -11.31 15.30 27.88
C GLY A 307 -10.11 15.39 26.93
N SER A 308 -9.58 14.27 26.45
CA SER A 308 -8.53 14.23 25.43
C SER A 308 -8.81 13.12 24.41
N ALA A 309 -8.27 13.28 23.21
CA ALA A 309 -8.46 12.31 22.13
C ALA A 309 -7.87 10.95 22.51
N GLN A 310 -8.72 9.94 22.55
CA GLN A 310 -8.39 8.56 22.88
C GLN A 310 -9.15 7.60 21.96
N ILE A 311 -8.71 6.36 21.92
CA ILE A 311 -9.40 5.34 21.15
C ILE A 311 -10.46 4.67 22.01
N TYR A 312 -11.67 4.60 21.47
CA TYR A 312 -12.82 3.91 22.00
C TYR A 312 -13.28 2.83 21.04
N ARG A 313 -14.09 1.90 21.51
CA ARG A 313 -14.82 0.95 20.67
C ARG A 313 -16.29 0.91 21.08
N ILE A 314 -17.14 0.58 20.13
CA ILE A 314 -18.58 0.40 20.34
C ILE A 314 -19.04 -0.83 19.55
N PRO A 315 -20.02 -1.63 20.03
CA PRO A 315 -20.60 -2.68 19.21
C PRO A 315 -21.14 -2.11 17.89
N ALA A 316 -20.92 -2.79 16.77
CA ALA A 316 -21.31 -2.29 15.45
C ALA A 316 -22.82 -2.07 15.30
N GLU A 317 -23.63 -2.80 16.07
CA GLU A 317 -25.08 -2.60 16.11
C GLU A 317 -25.54 -1.52 17.11
N GLY A 318 -24.63 -0.91 17.86
CA GLY A 318 -24.90 0.12 18.86
C GLY A 318 -24.78 -0.42 20.30
N GLY A 319 -24.74 0.48 21.27
CA GLY A 319 -24.56 0.18 22.68
C GLY A 319 -23.65 1.19 23.37
N GLU A 320 -23.02 0.81 24.46
CA GLU A 320 -22.09 1.68 25.19
C GLU A 320 -20.69 1.67 24.59
N ALA A 321 -20.11 2.85 24.46
CA ALA A 321 -18.74 3.03 24.02
C ALA A 321 -17.77 2.73 25.16
N GLN A 322 -16.76 1.92 24.90
CA GLN A 322 -15.72 1.49 25.84
C GLN A 322 -14.38 2.12 25.46
N ARG A 323 -13.69 2.75 26.41
CA ARG A 323 -12.34 3.27 26.19
C ARG A 323 -11.34 2.12 26.02
N VAL A 324 -10.45 2.23 25.04
CA VAL A 324 -9.46 1.23 24.70
C VAL A 324 -8.05 1.66 25.11
N THR A 325 -7.67 2.92 24.87
CA THR A 325 -6.35 3.47 25.23
C THR A 325 -6.44 4.29 26.52
N PHE A 326 -5.50 4.05 27.44
CA PHE A 326 -5.46 4.70 28.76
C PHE A 326 -4.16 5.46 29.01
N GLU A 327 -3.09 5.06 28.34
CA GLU A 327 -1.78 5.71 28.43
C GLU A 327 -1.61 6.76 27.36
N GLY A 328 -0.80 7.80 27.65
CA GLY A 328 -0.58 8.92 26.77
C GLY A 328 -1.72 9.94 26.78
N SER A 329 -1.41 11.16 26.39
CA SER A 329 -2.37 12.29 26.38
C SER A 329 -3.17 12.41 25.09
N TYR A 330 -2.80 11.67 24.04
CA TYR A 330 -3.39 11.80 22.71
C TYR A 330 -3.16 10.50 21.91
N ASN A 331 -4.22 9.81 21.54
CA ASN A 331 -4.21 8.59 20.74
C ASN A 331 -5.34 8.66 19.70
N VAL A 332 -5.00 8.55 18.42
CA VAL A 332 -5.92 8.76 17.30
C VAL A 332 -5.67 7.76 16.15
N SER A 333 -6.54 7.79 15.15
CA SER A 333 -6.40 7.02 13.89
C SER A 333 -6.27 5.50 14.11
N PRO A 334 -7.24 4.87 14.81
CA PRO A 334 -7.18 3.44 15.11
C PRO A 334 -7.20 2.57 13.84
N ARG A 335 -6.45 1.48 13.87
CA ARG A 335 -6.47 0.41 12.84
C ARG A 335 -6.30 -0.92 13.53
N ILE A 336 -7.23 -1.84 13.31
CA ILE A 336 -7.14 -3.20 13.85
C ILE A 336 -6.39 -4.08 12.85
N SER A 337 -5.49 -4.92 13.36
CA SER A 337 -4.79 -5.90 12.54
C SER A 337 -5.77 -6.91 11.92
N PRO A 338 -5.47 -7.50 10.75
CA PRO A 338 -6.36 -8.45 10.09
C PRO A 338 -6.73 -9.69 10.93
N ASP A 339 -5.89 -10.06 11.88
CA ASP A 339 -6.14 -11.16 12.83
C ASP A 339 -6.92 -10.73 14.08
N GLY A 340 -7.24 -9.43 14.20
CA GLY A 340 -8.00 -8.87 15.31
C GLY A 340 -7.23 -8.75 16.64
N LYS A 341 -5.93 -9.02 16.68
CA LYS A 341 -5.16 -9.11 17.92
C LYS A 341 -4.45 -7.81 18.31
N SER A 342 -4.19 -6.95 17.33
CA SER A 342 -3.41 -5.73 17.55
C SER A 342 -4.14 -4.49 17.07
N LEU A 343 -3.86 -3.36 17.70
CA LEU A 343 -4.35 -2.03 17.35
C LEU A 343 -3.15 -1.14 17.03
N ALA A 344 -3.03 -0.71 15.77
CA ALA A 344 -2.13 0.36 15.39
C ALA A 344 -2.84 1.70 15.52
N PHE A 345 -2.12 2.74 15.96
CA PHE A 345 -2.65 4.07 16.15
C PHE A 345 -1.52 5.10 16.13
N VAL A 346 -1.87 6.38 16.05
CA VAL A 346 -0.93 7.48 16.25
C VAL A 346 -1.02 7.95 17.68
N THR A 347 0.12 8.03 18.36
CA THR A 347 0.23 8.53 19.74
C THR A 347 1.13 9.76 19.81
N ARG A 348 0.84 10.65 20.75
CA ARG A 348 1.71 11.79 21.05
C ARG A 348 2.73 11.39 22.09
N ASN A 349 4.01 11.45 21.72
CA ASN A 349 5.16 11.22 22.59
C ASN A 349 6.01 12.50 22.66
N GLY A 350 5.84 13.27 23.72
CA GLY A 350 6.40 14.62 23.83
C GLY A 350 5.84 15.56 22.77
N ALA A 351 6.70 16.07 21.89
CA ALA A 351 6.32 16.92 20.75
C ALA A 351 6.06 16.13 19.46
N ARG A 352 6.28 14.82 19.46
CA ARG A 352 6.21 13.95 18.28
C ARG A 352 4.89 13.21 18.20
N TYR A 353 4.44 12.96 16.98
CA TYR A 353 3.30 12.07 16.67
C TYR A 353 3.83 10.82 16.00
N GLN A 354 3.76 9.70 16.67
CA GLN A 354 4.43 8.46 16.28
C GLN A 354 3.43 7.32 16.13
N ALA A 355 3.72 6.41 15.19
CA ALA A 355 2.96 5.19 15.08
C ALA A 355 3.29 4.25 16.25
N ALA A 356 2.25 3.72 16.86
CA ALA A 356 2.32 2.77 17.95
C ALA A 356 1.47 1.53 17.63
N LEU A 357 1.84 0.40 18.22
CA LEU A 357 1.11 -0.86 18.16
C LEU A 357 0.79 -1.32 19.57
N MET A 358 -0.46 -1.64 19.85
CA MET A 358 -0.93 -2.22 21.10
C MET A 358 -1.40 -3.65 20.88
N ASP A 359 -0.93 -4.59 21.67
CA ASP A 359 -1.53 -5.90 21.80
C ASP A 359 -2.86 -5.78 22.57
N LEU A 360 -3.96 -6.19 21.96
CA LEU A 360 -5.30 -6.00 22.54
C LEU A 360 -5.58 -6.90 23.75
N ALA A 361 -4.89 -8.02 23.90
CA ALA A 361 -5.05 -8.93 25.02
C ALA A 361 -4.26 -8.47 26.25
N THR A 362 -2.99 -8.09 26.05
CA THR A 362 -2.08 -7.68 27.15
C THR A 362 -2.10 -6.18 27.42
N ARG A 363 -2.58 -5.38 26.45
CA ARG A 363 -2.53 -3.89 26.42
C ARG A 363 -1.12 -3.30 26.40
N GLN A 364 -0.11 -4.12 26.12
CA GLN A 364 1.25 -3.62 25.94
C GLN A 364 1.34 -2.76 24.68
N VAL A 365 1.96 -1.60 24.80
CA VAL A 365 2.15 -0.63 23.69
C VAL A 365 3.63 -0.57 23.32
N GLN A 366 3.90 -0.68 22.02
CA GLN A 366 5.22 -0.50 21.42
C GLN A 366 5.19 0.68 20.47
N LEU A 367 6.16 1.60 20.58
CA LEU A 367 6.40 2.60 19.53
C LEU A 367 7.08 1.92 18.33
N LEU A 368 6.51 2.10 17.15
CA LEU A 368 7.02 1.50 15.91
C LEU A 368 7.99 2.44 15.17
N THR A 369 7.84 3.73 15.36
CA THR A 369 8.58 4.76 14.66
C THR A 369 9.29 5.71 15.59
N ASP A 370 10.29 6.44 15.07
CA ASP A 370 11.01 7.51 15.74
C ASP A 370 10.87 8.85 15.00
N SER A 371 9.93 8.93 14.07
CA SER A 371 9.58 10.10 13.27
C SER A 371 8.98 11.23 14.12
N ASP A 372 8.96 12.43 13.57
CA ASP A 372 8.36 13.60 14.24
C ASP A 372 6.85 13.68 14.02
N LYS A 373 6.36 13.21 12.85
CA LYS A 373 4.96 13.35 12.49
C LYS A 373 4.52 12.21 11.56
N ASP A 374 3.90 11.21 12.15
CA ASP A 374 3.23 10.12 11.44
C ASP A 374 1.73 10.34 11.40
N GLU A 375 1.09 9.83 10.35
CA GLU A 375 -0.35 9.86 10.18
C GLU A 375 -0.87 8.64 9.43
N SER A 376 -2.16 8.36 9.63
CA SER A 376 -2.95 7.40 8.83
C SER A 376 -2.32 6.01 8.70
N PRO A 377 -1.99 5.32 9.82
CA PRO A 377 -1.46 3.96 9.73
C PRO A 377 -2.45 3.03 9.01
N SER A 378 -1.96 2.06 8.24
CA SER A 378 -2.78 1.09 7.51
C SER A 378 -2.06 -0.26 7.42
N PHE A 379 -2.66 -1.31 7.95
CA PHE A 379 -2.08 -2.65 7.88
C PHE A 379 -2.07 -3.20 6.45
N SER A 380 -1.02 -3.93 6.12
CA SER A 380 -1.05 -4.89 5.02
C SER A 380 -2.05 -6.02 5.33
N PRO A 381 -2.67 -6.65 4.31
CA PRO A 381 -3.72 -7.64 4.56
C PRO A 381 -3.23 -8.93 5.26
N ASN A 382 -1.91 -9.19 5.33
CA ASN A 382 -1.34 -10.24 6.19
C ASN A 382 -0.94 -9.75 7.59
N GLY A 383 -1.13 -8.47 7.90
CA GLY A 383 -0.82 -7.90 9.21
C GLY A 383 0.67 -7.68 9.50
N ARG A 384 1.58 -7.99 8.57
CA ARG A 384 3.02 -7.94 8.81
C ARG A 384 3.64 -6.56 8.65
N MET A 385 3.02 -5.71 7.85
CA MET A 385 3.50 -4.35 7.60
C MET A 385 2.41 -3.34 7.92
N ILE A 386 2.82 -2.16 8.31
CA ILE A 386 1.97 -0.99 8.53
C ILE A 386 2.50 0.14 7.64
N LEU A 387 1.69 0.52 6.66
CA LEU A 387 1.91 1.69 5.81
C LEU A 387 1.43 2.93 6.54
N LEU A 388 2.19 4.03 6.43
CA LEU A 388 1.86 5.30 7.05
C LEU A 388 2.42 6.46 6.21
N ALA A 389 1.90 7.66 6.37
CA ALA A 389 2.57 8.86 5.90
C ALA A 389 3.36 9.49 7.05
N THR A 390 4.56 9.97 6.73
CA THR A 390 5.43 10.65 7.69
C THR A 390 6.02 11.90 7.07
N VAL A 391 6.42 12.87 7.89
CA VAL A 391 7.02 14.11 7.40
C VAL A 391 8.54 14.01 7.52
N ILE A 392 9.24 14.16 6.40
CA ILE A 392 10.70 14.21 6.31
C ILE A 392 11.09 15.50 5.60
N ASN A 393 11.90 16.32 6.22
CA ASN A 393 12.34 17.62 5.69
C ASN A 393 11.15 18.51 5.24
N GLY A 394 10.08 18.54 6.04
CA GLY A 394 8.87 19.33 5.77
C GLY A 394 7.94 18.75 4.67
N ARG A 395 8.23 17.58 4.14
CA ARG A 395 7.46 16.94 3.06
C ARG A 395 6.89 15.60 3.53
N GLY A 396 5.62 15.34 3.22
CA GLY A 396 4.97 14.05 3.42
C GLY A 396 5.51 12.99 2.48
N VAL A 397 5.86 11.84 3.02
CA VAL A 397 6.35 10.67 2.29
C VAL A 397 5.66 9.41 2.79
N LEU A 398 5.52 8.40 1.92
CA LEU A 398 5.07 7.07 2.36
C LEU A 398 6.22 6.35 3.07
N SER A 399 5.88 5.74 4.18
CA SER A 399 6.75 4.85 4.93
C SER A 399 5.99 3.58 5.29
N ALA A 400 6.68 2.46 5.39
CA ALA A 400 6.13 1.24 5.94
C ALA A 400 7.05 0.70 7.02
N VAL A 401 6.47 0.19 8.10
CA VAL A 401 7.18 -0.44 9.20
C VAL A 401 6.61 -1.83 9.44
N SER A 402 7.47 -2.81 9.74
CA SER A 402 6.97 -4.12 10.16
C SER A 402 6.27 -4.04 11.52
N ALA A 403 5.28 -4.90 11.75
CA ALA A 403 4.53 -4.92 13.01
C ALA A 403 5.42 -5.18 14.24
N ASP A 404 6.59 -5.80 14.06
CA ASP A 404 7.60 -5.97 15.11
C ASP A 404 8.59 -4.79 15.23
N GLY A 405 8.44 -3.74 14.40
CA GLY A 405 9.26 -2.53 14.40
C GLY A 405 10.67 -2.68 13.82
N ARG A 406 11.05 -3.88 13.32
CA ARG A 406 12.43 -4.18 12.92
C ARG A 406 12.77 -3.78 11.50
N VAL A 407 11.82 -3.79 10.59
CA VAL A 407 12.00 -3.45 9.18
C VAL A 407 11.32 -2.12 8.91
N ARG A 408 12.02 -1.20 8.30
CA ARG A 408 11.47 0.09 7.87
C ARG A 408 11.73 0.26 6.39
N GLN A 409 10.72 0.73 5.68
CA GLN A 409 10.78 1.01 4.26
C GLN A 409 10.34 2.45 4.04
N ARG A 410 11.07 3.15 3.21
CA ARG A 410 10.71 4.47 2.73
C ARG A 410 10.36 4.38 1.25
N LEU A 411 9.12 4.70 0.92
CA LEU A 411 8.67 4.78 -0.46
C LEU A 411 8.78 6.25 -0.91
N SER A 412 9.74 6.55 -1.77
CA SER A 412 9.97 7.92 -2.24
C SER A 412 9.20 8.17 -3.52
N ILE A 413 8.21 9.06 -3.47
CA ILE A 413 7.58 9.63 -4.66
C ILE A 413 8.38 10.86 -5.07
N ALA A 414 8.78 10.95 -6.34
CA ALA A 414 9.72 11.97 -6.81
C ALA A 414 9.20 13.40 -6.68
N ALA A 415 7.88 13.63 -6.69
CA ALA A 415 7.29 14.96 -6.57
C ALA A 415 5.96 14.92 -5.80
N GLY A 416 5.72 15.92 -4.94
CA GLY A 416 4.47 16.09 -4.19
C GLY A 416 4.59 15.78 -2.69
N ASP A 417 3.58 16.18 -1.94
CA ASP A 417 3.40 15.94 -0.51
C ASP A 417 2.40 14.79 -0.35
N VAL A 418 2.84 13.63 0.15
CA VAL A 418 2.04 12.41 0.18
C VAL A 418 1.38 12.26 1.54
N ARG A 419 0.09 11.91 1.52
CA ARG A 419 -0.78 11.83 2.70
C ARG A 419 -1.76 10.66 2.59
N GLU A 420 -2.38 10.34 3.72
CA GLU A 420 -3.57 9.48 3.79
C GLU A 420 -3.42 8.12 3.10
N PRO A 421 -2.37 7.35 3.39
CA PRO A 421 -2.22 6.04 2.78
C PRO A 421 -3.27 5.03 3.28
N ALA A 422 -3.68 4.14 2.38
CA ALA A 422 -4.53 3.00 2.68
C ALA A 422 -4.02 1.77 1.94
N TRP A 423 -3.67 0.71 2.65
CA TRP A 423 -3.34 -0.57 2.04
C TRP A 423 -4.61 -1.30 1.64
N GLY A 424 -4.67 -1.79 0.41
CA GLY A 424 -5.81 -2.53 -0.11
C GLY A 424 -5.85 -3.99 0.36
N PRO A 425 -7.02 -4.62 0.31
CA PRO A 425 -7.17 -6.02 0.67
C PRO A 425 -6.57 -6.94 -0.39
N TYR A 426 -6.50 -8.23 -0.10
CA TYR A 426 -6.32 -9.24 -1.13
C TYR A 426 -7.46 -9.17 -2.15
N ARG A 427 -7.12 -9.10 -3.44
CA ARG A 427 -8.12 -9.26 -4.49
C ARG A 427 -8.52 -10.73 -4.61
N GLN A 428 -9.82 -10.96 -4.65
CA GLN A 428 -10.41 -12.27 -4.92
C GLN A 428 -10.38 -12.58 -6.41
#